data_9ac1378667841afaa431428755e55bd7
#
_entry.id   9ac1378667841afaa431428755e55bd7
#
_cell.length_a   1.000
_cell.length_b   1.000
_cell.length_c   1.000
_cell.angle_alpha   90.00
_cell.angle_beta   90.00
_cell.angle_gamma   90.00
#
_symmetry.space_group_name_H-M   'P 1'
#
loop_
_entity.id
_entity.type
_entity.pdbx_description
1 polymer ?
#
loop_
_entity_poly.entity_id
_entity_poly.type
_entity_poly.pdbx_seq_one_letter_code
_entity_poly.pdbx_strand_id
1 'polypeptide(L)'
;EEKEKEEEEEEEEEEEEENKEDQEELWKVARQRSTEKLIRASFENKLADIDNILTSEENIINSAANSAEEERALHVCSSSKTVNFLIKRGADVQVRKRNKDQPLHVQCYAKNLKAIQYLLEAGADVNSRGDCGNSPLHLAASAAKIAPPKTRTGGNEMTSKNNSENVFETDESDIEKEDQCDDDDDEEEGSSLDDVKIETDDNTRVRIVMELISRGADVHAKNDNAQTPLLLLSNTQENESVAELLFKVQNRGQSAREEIKQDLARLKLQEAIVLRRENLHKARMKREARKNKALAVKRAHEREVHDLETKLNFMENKERERIEEEQEKERLRIEAKKAKAKAKKASKR
;
A
#
# COMPACT_ATOMS: atom_id res chain seq x y z
N GLU A 1 -59.26 16.93 -36.62
CA GLU A 1 -57.90 16.90 -37.22
C GLU A 1 -56.89 17.81 -36.48
N GLU A 2 -57.21 19.10 -36.20
CA GLU A 2 -56.32 19.98 -35.42
C GLU A 2 -56.28 19.59 -33.92
N LYS A 3 -57.41 19.24 -33.34
CA LYS A 3 -57.48 18.78 -31.94
C LYS A 3 -56.85 17.40 -31.72
N GLU A 4 -56.97 16.52 -32.68
CA GLU A 4 -56.37 15.20 -32.63
C GLU A 4 -54.83 15.30 -32.71
N LYS A 5 -54.29 16.27 -33.42
CA LYS A 5 -52.85 16.55 -33.46
C LYS A 5 -52.31 17.19 -32.17
N GLU A 6 -53.10 18.07 -31.57
CA GLU A 6 -52.73 18.66 -30.28
C GLU A 6 -52.75 17.61 -29.17
N GLU A 7 -53.70 16.67 -29.17
CA GLU A 7 -53.73 15.54 -28.24
C GLU A 7 -52.58 14.54 -28.47
N GLU A 8 -52.19 14.26 -29.75
CA GLU A 8 -51.04 13.42 -30.08
C GLU A 8 -49.70 14.10 -29.68
N GLU A 9 -49.57 15.42 -29.86
CA GLU A 9 -48.37 16.16 -29.43
C GLU A 9 -48.25 16.22 -27.89
N GLU A 10 -49.36 16.36 -27.16
CA GLU A 10 -49.38 16.31 -25.68
C GLU A 10 -49.02 14.90 -25.16
N GLU A 11 -49.51 13.81 -25.78
CA GLU A 11 -49.18 12.45 -25.41
C GLU A 11 -47.68 12.14 -25.70
N GLU A 12 -47.12 12.62 -26.82
CA GLU A 12 -45.68 12.47 -27.13
C GLU A 12 -44.80 13.24 -26.14
N GLU A 13 -45.20 14.45 -25.71
CA GLU A 13 -44.46 15.21 -24.68
C GLU A 13 -44.52 14.55 -23.31
N GLU A 14 -45.67 13.99 -22.91
CA GLU A 14 -45.80 13.25 -21.65
C GLU A 14 -44.93 11.97 -21.65
N GLU A 15 -44.94 11.20 -22.77
CA GLU A 15 -44.05 9.99 -22.88
C GLU A 15 -42.55 10.36 -22.89
N GLU A 16 -42.17 11.51 -23.49
CA GLU A 16 -40.78 11.99 -23.44
C GLU A 16 -40.36 12.43 -22.03
N GLU A 17 -41.25 13.07 -21.27
CA GLU A 17 -40.99 13.47 -19.89
C GLU A 17 -40.87 12.25 -18.97
N GLU A 18 -41.79 11.27 -19.06
CA GLU A 18 -41.73 10.02 -18.30
C GLU A 18 -40.44 9.23 -18.60
N ASN A 19 -40.04 9.16 -19.87
CA ASN A 19 -38.78 8.48 -20.27
C ASN A 19 -37.53 9.24 -19.76
N LYS A 20 -37.56 10.57 -19.65
CA LYS A 20 -36.47 11.37 -19.06
C LYS A 20 -36.40 11.17 -17.55
N GLU A 21 -37.54 11.07 -16.85
CA GLU A 21 -37.57 10.78 -15.40
C GLU A 21 -37.03 9.38 -15.09
N ASP A 22 -37.42 8.36 -15.85
CA ASP A 22 -36.95 7.00 -15.72
C ASP A 22 -35.42 6.89 -15.97
N GLN A 23 -34.91 7.58 -16.98
CA GLN A 23 -33.48 7.65 -17.27
C GLN A 23 -32.69 8.32 -16.11
N GLU A 24 -33.26 9.40 -15.56
CA GLU A 24 -32.63 10.10 -14.45
C GLU A 24 -32.61 9.25 -13.17
N GLU A 25 -33.66 8.47 -12.91
CA GLU A 25 -33.68 7.52 -11.78
C GLU A 25 -32.68 6.39 -11.96
N LEU A 26 -32.60 5.81 -13.15
CA LEU A 26 -31.59 4.78 -13.47
C LEU A 26 -30.16 5.31 -13.29
N TRP A 27 -29.92 6.55 -13.73
CA TRP A 27 -28.61 7.20 -13.56
C TRP A 27 -28.28 7.45 -12.08
N LYS A 28 -29.26 7.90 -11.27
CA LYS A 28 -29.10 8.07 -9.81
C LYS A 28 -28.72 6.76 -9.12
N VAL A 29 -29.40 5.66 -9.48
CA VAL A 29 -29.12 4.33 -8.94
C VAL A 29 -27.73 3.82 -9.36
N ALA A 30 -27.34 4.01 -10.62
CA ALA A 30 -26.02 3.64 -11.12
C ALA A 30 -24.90 4.40 -10.37
N ARG A 31 -25.04 5.72 -10.27
CA ARG A 31 -24.11 6.59 -9.55
C ARG A 31 -23.98 6.19 -8.07
N GLN A 32 -25.09 5.85 -7.44
CA GLN A 32 -25.06 5.40 -6.05
C GLN A 32 -24.31 4.09 -5.88
N ARG A 33 -24.49 3.11 -6.78
CA ARG A 33 -23.73 1.85 -6.77
C ARG A 33 -22.23 2.09 -6.93
N SER A 34 -21.83 3.01 -7.80
CA SER A 34 -20.43 3.38 -8.00
C SER A 34 -19.84 4.07 -6.75
N THR A 35 -20.64 4.93 -6.10
CA THR A 35 -20.26 5.56 -4.82
C THR A 35 -20.04 4.52 -3.71
N GLU A 36 -20.92 3.54 -3.58
CA GLU A 36 -20.79 2.47 -2.60
C GLU A 36 -19.55 1.59 -2.88
N LYS A 37 -19.26 1.30 -4.15
CA LYS A 37 -18.02 0.60 -4.55
C LYS A 37 -16.79 1.40 -4.17
N LEU A 38 -16.77 2.72 -4.41
CA LEU A 38 -15.67 3.60 -4.06
C LEU A 38 -15.42 3.61 -2.54
N ILE A 39 -16.48 3.74 -1.75
CA ILE A 39 -16.40 3.73 -0.29
C ILE A 39 -15.87 2.40 0.22
N ARG A 40 -16.33 1.28 -0.34
CA ARG A 40 -15.85 -0.05 0.00
C ARG A 40 -14.38 -0.23 -0.37
N ALA A 41 -13.96 0.14 -1.58
CA ALA A 41 -12.57 0.08 -2.01
C ALA A 41 -11.67 0.96 -1.13
N SER A 42 -12.17 2.13 -0.69
CA SER A 42 -11.47 3.05 0.22
C SER A 42 -11.31 2.45 1.62
N PHE A 43 -12.32 1.76 2.12
CA PHE A 43 -12.24 1.03 3.39
C PHE A 43 -11.24 -0.14 3.31
N GLU A 44 -11.25 -0.89 2.22
CA GLU A 44 -10.34 -2.01 1.95
C GLU A 44 -8.92 -1.54 1.53
N ASN A 45 -8.71 -0.23 1.34
CA ASN A 45 -7.46 0.40 0.91
C ASN A 45 -6.93 -0.11 -0.45
N LYS A 46 -7.81 -0.46 -1.36
CA LYS A 46 -7.50 -0.95 -2.71
C LYS A 46 -7.30 0.21 -3.68
N LEU A 47 -6.08 0.74 -3.77
CA LEU A 47 -5.76 1.92 -4.58
C LEU A 47 -6.07 1.73 -6.07
N ALA A 48 -5.79 0.55 -6.64
CA ALA A 48 -6.08 0.26 -8.04
C ALA A 48 -7.59 0.28 -8.34
N ASP A 49 -8.42 -0.29 -7.45
CA ASP A 49 -9.87 -0.27 -7.62
C ASP A 49 -10.42 1.15 -7.48
N ILE A 50 -9.90 1.93 -6.52
CA ILE A 50 -10.25 3.35 -6.35
C ILE A 50 -9.91 4.13 -7.62
N ASP A 51 -8.73 3.92 -8.19
CA ASP A 51 -8.28 4.60 -9.41
C ASP A 51 -9.17 4.26 -10.61
N ASN A 52 -9.47 2.99 -10.82
CA ASN A 52 -10.35 2.52 -11.87
C ASN A 52 -11.77 3.11 -11.77
N ILE A 53 -12.33 3.19 -10.55
CA ILE A 53 -13.66 3.75 -10.32
C ILE A 53 -13.66 5.27 -10.60
N LEU A 54 -12.63 5.99 -10.12
CA LEU A 54 -12.53 7.45 -10.32
C LEU A 54 -12.21 7.84 -11.75
N THR A 55 -11.55 6.98 -12.53
CA THR A 55 -11.32 7.23 -13.97
C THR A 55 -12.59 7.02 -14.80
N SER A 56 -13.48 6.13 -14.36
CA SER A 56 -14.78 5.93 -15.02
C SER A 56 -15.81 7.00 -14.67
N GLU A 57 -15.78 7.52 -13.44
CA GLU A 57 -16.76 8.50 -12.92
C GLU A 57 -16.09 9.51 -11.98
N GLU A 58 -15.51 10.58 -12.51
CA GLU A 58 -14.75 11.57 -11.71
C GLU A 58 -15.59 12.30 -10.65
N ASN A 59 -16.89 12.46 -10.87
CA ASN A 59 -17.75 13.28 -10.02
C ASN A 59 -18.25 12.60 -8.74
N ILE A 60 -17.87 11.34 -8.48
CA ILE A 60 -18.36 10.60 -7.30
C ILE A 60 -17.45 10.70 -6.06
N ILE A 61 -16.26 11.26 -6.19
CA ILE A 61 -15.25 11.29 -5.11
C ILE A 61 -15.78 11.92 -3.82
N ASN A 62 -16.65 12.91 -3.93
CA ASN A 62 -17.27 13.62 -2.80
C ASN A 62 -18.72 13.19 -2.55
N SER A 63 -19.21 12.17 -3.25
CA SER A 63 -20.56 11.66 -3.06
C SER A 63 -20.67 10.91 -1.74
N ALA A 64 -21.80 11.07 -1.05
CA ALA A 64 -22.09 10.36 0.19
C ALA A 64 -22.67 8.98 -0.10
N ALA A 65 -22.35 8.01 0.75
CA ALA A 65 -23.06 6.74 0.76
C ALA A 65 -24.53 6.94 1.11
N ASN A 66 -25.39 6.07 0.60
CA ASN A 66 -26.78 6.00 1.05
C ASN A 66 -26.87 5.24 2.40
N SER A 67 -26.08 5.72 3.36
CA SER A 67 -26.03 5.18 4.72
C SER A 67 -26.64 6.20 5.71
N ALA A 68 -27.06 5.73 6.86
CA ALA A 68 -27.58 6.60 7.92
C ALA A 68 -26.56 7.67 8.36
N GLU A 69 -25.26 7.42 8.12
CA GLU A 69 -24.14 8.27 8.52
C GLU A 69 -23.69 9.25 7.42
N GLU A 70 -24.16 9.08 6.18
CA GLU A 70 -23.73 9.88 5.01
C GLU A 70 -22.20 9.89 4.85
N GLU A 71 -21.59 8.72 4.98
CA GLU A 71 -20.14 8.57 4.86
C GLU A 71 -19.66 8.79 3.42
N ARG A 72 -18.49 9.36 3.28
CA ARG A 72 -17.79 9.54 2.02
C ARG A 72 -16.47 8.78 2.03
N ALA A 73 -15.89 8.54 0.87
CA ALA A 73 -14.64 7.79 0.73
C ALA A 73 -13.55 8.25 1.71
N LEU A 74 -13.36 9.56 1.89
CA LEU A 74 -12.33 10.12 2.76
C LEU A 74 -12.59 9.89 4.27
N HIS A 75 -13.83 9.62 4.69
CA HIS A 75 -14.16 9.31 6.08
C HIS A 75 -13.79 7.87 6.47
N VAL A 76 -13.89 6.92 5.54
CA VAL A 76 -13.75 5.48 5.84
C VAL A 76 -12.33 4.95 5.66
N CYS A 77 -11.42 5.76 5.09
CA CYS A 77 -10.04 5.36 4.87
C CYS A 77 -9.29 5.10 6.19
N SER A 78 -8.70 3.93 6.32
CA SER A 78 -7.83 3.57 7.44
C SER A 78 -6.35 3.81 7.13
N SER A 79 -5.95 3.76 5.86
CA SER A 79 -4.56 3.96 5.43
C SER A 79 -4.26 5.42 5.07
N SER A 80 -3.14 5.93 5.54
CA SER A 80 -2.64 7.25 5.17
C SER A 80 -2.34 7.38 3.66
N LYS A 81 -1.95 6.28 3.00
CA LYS A 81 -1.73 6.24 1.55
C LYS A 81 -3.04 6.50 0.80
N THR A 82 -4.13 5.84 1.21
CA THR A 82 -5.45 6.02 0.60
C THR A 82 -5.96 7.45 0.81
N VAL A 83 -5.78 8.01 2.01
CA VAL A 83 -6.12 9.42 2.28
C VAL A 83 -5.36 10.36 1.35
N ASN A 84 -4.03 10.22 1.24
CA ASN A 84 -3.22 11.04 0.35
C ASN A 84 -3.63 10.88 -1.13
N PHE A 85 -3.92 9.66 -1.55
CA PHE A 85 -4.36 9.38 -2.91
C PHE A 85 -5.69 10.08 -3.24
N LEU A 86 -6.70 9.97 -2.37
CA LEU A 86 -7.98 10.64 -2.55
C LEU A 86 -7.85 12.17 -2.56
N ILE A 87 -7.02 12.74 -1.68
CA ILE A 87 -6.73 14.19 -1.68
C ILE A 87 -6.12 14.62 -3.02
N LYS A 88 -5.15 13.87 -3.55
CA LYS A 88 -4.55 14.15 -4.86
C LYS A 88 -5.52 14.05 -6.02
N ARG A 89 -6.56 13.21 -5.88
CA ARG A 89 -7.66 13.10 -6.85
C ARG A 89 -8.76 14.15 -6.66
N GLY A 90 -8.59 15.10 -5.75
CA GLY A 90 -9.52 16.22 -5.54
C GLY A 90 -10.64 15.93 -4.54
N ALA A 91 -10.44 15.00 -3.60
CA ALA A 91 -11.38 14.82 -2.50
C ALA A 91 -11.42 16.07 -1.61
N ASP A 92 -12.64 16.54 -1.32
CA ASP A 92 -12.85 17.67 -0.44
C ASP A 92 -12.60 17.25 1.03
N VAL A 93 -11.62 17.89 1.64
CA VAL A 93 -11.21 17.62 3.04
C VAL A 93 -12.18 18.20 4.08
N GLN A 94 -13.10 19.09 3.64
CA GLN A 94 -14.09 19.75 4.51
C GLN A 94 -15.44 19.02 4.54
N VAL A 95 -15.59 17.93 3.81
CA VAL A 95 -16.85 17.16 3.75
C VAL A 95 -17.26 16.70 5.16
N ARG A 96 -18.58 16.72 5.41
CA ARG A 96 -19.13 16.39 6.73
C ARG A 96 -20.03 15.15 6.65
N LYS A 97 -19.93 14.29 7.65
CA LYS A 97 -20.89 13.22 7.90
C LYS A 97 -22.19 13.84 8.50
N ARG A 98 -23.20 13.00 8.66
CA ARG A 98 -24.47 13.41 9.30
C ARG A 98 -24.27 13.94 10.73
N ASN A 99 -23.36 13.37 11.48
CA ASN A 99 -22.96 13.81 12.81
C ASN A 99 -22.03 15.03 12.83
N LYS A 100 -21.82 15.67 11.66
CA LYS A 100 -20.95 16.84 11.41
C LYS A 100 -19.45 16.56 11.46
N ASP A 101 -19.01 15.31 11.69
CA ASP A 101 -17.61 14.98 11.67
C ASP A 101 -17.02 15.16 10.27
N GLN A 102 -15.84 15.77 10.20
CA GLN A 102 -15.00 15.84 9.01
C GLN A 102 -13.98 14.70 9.00
N PRO A 103 -13.34 14.39 7.86
CA PRO A 103 -12.27 13.40 7.80
C PRO A 103 -11.20 13.58 8.87
N LEU A 104 -10.84 14.84 9.20
CA LEU A 104 -9.86 15.15 10.23
C LEU A 104 -10.30 14.64 11.62
N HIS A 105 -11.58 14.74 11.97
CA HIS A 105 -12.13 14.19 13.22
C HIS A 105 -11.94 12.68 13.29
N VAL A 106 -12.29 11.99 12.20
CA VAL A 106 -12.17 10.53 12.11
C VAL A 106 -10.70 10.09 12.24
N GLN A 107 -9.77 10.77 11.58
CA GLN A 107 -8.35 10.42 11.64
C GLN A 107 -7.72 10.75 13.00
N CYS A 108 -8.15 11.82 13.66
CA CYS A 108 -7.73 12.14 15.05
C CYS A 108 -8.20 11.04 16.01
N TYR A 109 -9.43 10.57 15.82
CA TYR A 109 -9.99 9.48 16.58
C TYR A 109 -9.25 8.15 16.35
N ALA A 110 -8.94 7.84 15.07
CA ALA A 110 -8.16 6.68 14.67
C ALA A 110 -6.65 6.78 15.01
N LYS A 111 -6.20 7.94 15.50
CA LYS A 111 -4.80 8.24 15.85
C LYS A 111 -3.83 8.07 14.67
N ASN A 112 -4.28 8.33 13.46
CA ASN A 112 -3.49 8.20 12.25
C ASN A 112 -2.72 9.50 11.96
N LEU A 113 -1.52 9.63 12.55
CA LEU A 113 -0.70 10.83 12.45
C LEU A 113 -0.43 11.27 11.01
N LYS A 114 -0.08 10.34 10.12
CA LYS A 114 0.24 10.68 8.72
C LYS A 114 -0.98 11.14 7.94
N ALA A 115 -2.13 10.49 8.13
CA ALA A 115 -3.38 10.94 7.51
C ALA A 115 -3.78 12.32 8.00
N ILE A 116 -3.61 12.60 9.30
CA ILE A 116 -3.84 13.93 9.88
C ILE A 116 -2.94 14.97 9.22
N GLN A 117 -1.65 14.68 9.02
CA GLN A 117 -0.70 15.59 8.36
C GLN A 117 -1.15 15.90 6.92
N TYR A 118 -1.52 14.89 6.12
CA TYR A 118 -2.01 15.10 4.76
C TYR A 118 -3.30 15.94 4.72
N LEU A 119 -4.24 15.69 5.63
CA LEU A 119 -5.47 16.49 5.71
C LEU A 119 -5.19 17.95 6.10
N LEU A 120 -4.29 18.20 7.06
CA LEU A 120 -3.91 19.55 7.47
C LEU A 120 -3.10 20.28 6.40
N GLU A 121 -2.26 19.58 5.63
CA GLU A 121 -1.55 20.12 4.48
C GLU A 121 -2.51 20.47 3.33
N ALA A 122 -3.57 19.70 3.16
CA ALA A 122 -4.63 19.97 2.20
C ALA A 122 -5.63 21.05 2.66
N GLY A 123 -5.43 21.65 3.83
CA GLY A 123 -6.24 22.78 4.32
C GLY A 123 -7.47 22.38 5.14
N ALA A 124 -7.47 21.19 5.77
CA ALA A 124 -8.54 20.83 6.71
C ALA A 124 -8.59 21.82 7.90
N ASP A 125 -9.80 22.21 8.30
CA ASP A 125 -10.01 23.13 9.42
C ASP A 125 -9.72 22.43 10.75
N VAL A 126 -8.65 22.89 11.40
CA VAL A 126 -8.16 22.35 12.70
C VAL A 126 -9.12 22.62 13.87
N ASN A 127 -10.00 23.63 13.73
CA ASN A 127 -10.94 24.06 14.76
C ASN A 127 -12.40 23.72 14.42
N SER A 128 -12.62 22.93 13.40
CA SER A 128 -13.97 22.51 13.02
C SER A 128 -14.67 21.75 14.15
N ARG A 129 -15.99 21.90 14.24
CA ARG A 129 -16.81 21.21 15.25
C ARG A 129 -17.51 20.01 14.59
N GLY A 130 -17.32 18.85 15.20
CA GLY A 130 -17.91 17.58 14.81
C GLY A 130 -19.03 17.17 15.75
N ASP A 131 -19.13 15.87 15.97
CA ASP A 131 -20.11 15.27 16.86
C ASP A 131 -19.99 15.80 18.29
N CYS A 132 -21.14 16.07 18.92
CA CYS A 132 -21.22 16.67 20.27
C CYS A 132 -20.39 17.96 20.42
N GLY A 133 -20.14 18.69 19.31
CA GLY A 133 -19.33 19.93 19.30
C GLY A 133 -17.85 19.70 19.54
N ASN A 134 -17.36 18.47 19.48
CA ASN A 134 -15.95 18.16 19.66
C ASN A 134 -15.10 18.70 18.51
N SER A 135 -13.96 19.31 18.84
CA SER A 135 -12.93 19.65 17.85
C SER A 135 -11.99 18.47 17.62
N PRO A 136 -11.21 18.44 16.52
CA PRO A 136 -10.18 17.41 16.30
C PRO A 136 -9.24 17.24 17.52
N LEU A 137 -8.93 18.35 18.23
CA LEU A 137 -8.10 18.31 19.42
C LEU A 137 -8.76 17.59 20.60
N HIS A 138 -10.09 17.67 20.77
CA HIS A 138 -10.83 16.91 21.77
C HIS A 138 -10.69 15.41 21.52
N LEU A 139 -10.85 14.98 20.26
CA LEU A 139 -10.74 13.58 19.87
C LEU A 139 -9.30 13.04 19.95
N ALA A 140 -8.31 13.86 19.58
CA ALA A 140 -6.91 13.51 19.70
C ALA A 140 -6.47 13.37 21.17
N ALA A 141 -6.97 14.24 22.05
CA ALA A 141 -6.67 14.20 23.49
C ALA A 141 -7.32 12.99 24.17
N SER A 142 -8.53 12.59 23.75
CA SER A 142 -9.24 11.47 24.36
C SER A 142 -8.45 10.16 24.27
N ALA A 143 -8.29 9.49 25.43
CA ALA A 143 -7.62 8.18 25.52
C ALA A 143 -8.51 7.01 25.04
N ALA A 144 -9.76 7.28 24.80
CA ALA A 144 -10.70 6.22 24.44
C ALA A 144 -10.30 5.55 23.11
N LYS A 145 -9.83 4.31 23.20
CA LYS A 145 -9.84 3.38 22.06
C LYS A 145 -11.29 3.02 21.76
N ILE A 146 -12.05 3.93 21.18
CA ILE A 146 -13.36 3.58 20.68
C ILE A 146 -13.10 2.89 19.34
N ALA A 147 -13.55 1.63 19.21
CA ALA A 147 -13.51 0.92 17.95
C ALA A 147 -14.10 1.81 16.84
N PRO A 148 -13.52 1.82 15.63
CA PRO A 148 -14.07 2.60 14.53
C PRO A 148 -15.57 2.28 14.43
N PRO A 149 -16.43 3.26 14.16
CA PRO A 149 -17.85 3.05 14.05
C PRO A 149 -18.09 1.88 13.09
N LYS A 150 -18.72 0.81 13.60
CA LYS A 150 -19.08 -0.32 12.75
C LYS A 150 -20.02 0.25 11.71
N THR A 151 -19.56 0.34 10.47
CA THR A 151 -20.43 0.62 9.34
C THR A 151 -21.50 -0.49 9.33
N ARG A 152 -22.69 -0.17 9.79
CA ARG A 152 -23.85 -1.04 9.66
C ARG A 152 -24.28 -1.03 8.19
N THR A 153 -23.50 -1.71 7.34
CA THR A 153 -24.03 -2.19 6.08
C THR A 153 -25.04 -3.28 6.45
N GLY A 154 -26.32 -2.99 6.22
CA GLY A 154 -27.39 -3.92 6.48
C GLY A 154 -27.13 -5.26 5.78
N GLY A 155 -27.04 -6.32 6.55
CA GLY A 155 -26.99 -7.68 6.02
C GLY A 155 -25.98 -8.57 6.73
N ASN A 156 -26.45 -9.41 7.64
CA ASN A 156 -25.83 -10.59 8.26
C ASN A 156 -24.60 -10.36 9.18
N GLU A 157 -24.87 -10.60 10.43
CA GLU A 157 -23.88 -10.88 11.47
C GLU A 157 -22.98 -12.03 11.05
N MET A 158 -21.73 -11.72 10.66
CA MET A 158 -20.63 -12.65 10.77
C MET A 158 -19.80 -12.23 11.98
N THR A 159 -19.99 -12.94 13.06
CA THR A 159 -19.15 -12.89 14.25
C THR A 159 -17.72 -13.28 13.86
N SER A 160 -16.86 -12.30 13.65
CA SER A 160 -15.43 -12.53 13.56
C SER A 160 -14.87 -12.68 14.96
N LYS A 161 -14.65 -13.92 15.37
CA LYS A 161 -13.82 -14.26 16.53
C LYS A 161 -12.38 -13.91 16.18
N ASN A 162 -11.82 -12.93 16.90
CA ASN A 162 -10.37 -12.67 16.87
C ASN A 162 -9.64 -13.88 17.47
N ASN A 163 -9.03 -14.67 16.63
CA ASN A 163 -7.94 -15.54 17.02
C ASN A 163 -6.64 -14.88 16.57
N SER A 164 -5.95 -14.30 17.53
CA SER A 164 -4.52 -14.08 17.49
C SER A 164 -3.85 -15.44 17.70
N GLU A 165 -3.36 -16.00 16.62
CA GLU A 165 -2.27 -17.00 16.57
C GLU A 165 -2.26 -17.55 15.13
N ASN A 166 -1.37 -17.06 14.30
CA ASN A 166 -0.91 -17.79 13.14
C ASN A 166 0.61 -17.69 13.07
N VAL A 167 1.21 -18.76 13.57
CA VAL A 167 2.56 -19.21 13.24
C VAL A 167 2.57 -19.49 11.75
N PHE A 168 3.44 -18.82 11.03
CA PHE A 168 3.66 -19.05 9.60
C PHE A 168 4.67 -20.19 9.47
N GLU A 169 4.20 -21.39 9.19
CA GLU A 169 5.02 -22.47 8.66
C GLU A 169 5.22 -22.24 7.16
N THR A 170 6.48 -22.11 6.76
CA THR A 170 6.89 -22.02 5.36
C THR A 170 6.97 -23.42 4.80
N ASP A 171 6.07 -23.78 3.90
CA ASP A 171 6.25 -24.90 2.99
C ASP A 171 7.13 -24.46 1.80
N GLU A 172 8.35 -25.03 1.80
CA GLU A 172 9.22 -25.05 0.62
C GLU A 172 8.74 -26.16 -0.32
N SER A 173 8.03 -25.81 -1.38
CA SER A 173 8.04 -26.59 -2.63
C SER A 173 7.34 -25.78 -3.71
N ASP A 174 8.12 -25.34 -4.67
CA ASP A 174 7.93 -25.36 -6.12
C ASP A 174 8.79 -24.27 -6.77
N ILE A 175 10.01 -24.68 -7.03
CA ILE A 175 10.89 -24.03 -7.99
C ILE A 175 10.68 -24.80 -9.29
N GLU A 176 10.19 -24.10 -10.29
CA GLU A 176 10.54 -24.20 -11.71
C GLU A 176 9.45 -23.57 -12.60
N LYS A 177 9.74 -22.37 -13.13
CA LYS A 177 9.45 -21.99 -14.52
C LYS A 177 10.15 -20.67 -14.87
N GLU A 178 11.17 -20.85 -15.68
CA GLU A 178 11.57 -20.19 -16.92
C GLU A 178 11.36 -18.69 -17.11
N ASP A 179 12.50 -18.06 -17.31
CA ASP A 179 12.86 -16.78 -17.87
C ASP A 179 11.89 -16.23 -18.93
N GLN A 180 11.40 -15.03 -18.68
CA GLN A 180 11.24 -14.03 -19.74
C GLN A 180 11.69 -12.69 -19.17
N CYS A 181 12.77 -12.19 -19.77
CA CYS A 181 13.25 -10.83 -19.58
C CYS A 181 12.29 -9.90 -20.33
N ASP A 182 11.52 -9.13 -19.62
CA ASP A 182 10.94 -7.91 -20.12
C ASP A 182 11.48 -6.78 -19.23
N ASP A 183 12.29 -5.93 -19.87
CA ASP A 183 12.72 -4.64 -19.37
C ASP A 183 11.50 -3.73 -19.37
N ASP A 184 10.81 -3.64 -18.23
CA ASP A 184 9.79 -2.62 -18.01
C ASP A 184 10.07 -1.89 -16.71
N ASP A 185 10.29 -0.63 -16.89
CA ASP A 185 10.24 0.53 -16.02
C ASP A 185 10.09 0.25 -14.52
N ASP A 186 11.21 0.49 -13.82
CA ASP A 186 11.29 0.64 -12.37
C ASP A 186 10.32 1.77 -11.90
N GLU A 187 9.04 1.49 -11.80
CA GLU A 187 8.18 2.22 -10.88
C GLU A 187 8.72 1.96 -9.48
N GLU A 188 9.36 2.98 -8.92
CA GLU A 188 9.75 3.02 -7.52
C GLU A 188 8.49 2.75 -6.67
N GLU A 189 8.24 1.49 -6.34
CA GLU A 189 7.45 1.15 -5.17
C GLU A 189 8.18 1.75 -3.97
N GLY A 190 7.79 2.97 -3.67
CA GLY A 190 8.16 3.64 -2.43
C GLY A 190 7.78 2.73 -1.29
N SER A 191 8.75 1.98 -0.78
CA SER A 191 8.58 1.14 0.39
C SER A 191 7.98 1.98 1.49
N SER A 192 6.78 1.62 1.84
CA SER A 192 5.94 2.24 2.84
C SER A 192 6.69 2.40 4.16
N LEU A 193 6.86 3.65 4.56
CA LEU A 193 7.28 4.02 5.91
C LEU A 193 6.26 3.66 7.00
N ASP A 194 5.12 3.08 6.60
CA ASP A 194 4.03 2.75 7.51
C ASP A 194 4.34 1.52 8.39
N ASP A 195 5.40 0.76 8.09
CA ASP A 195 5.81 -0.45 8.81
C ASP A 195 6.90 -0.24 9.87
N VAL A 196 7.35 0.98 10.11
CA VAL A 196 8.23 1.24 11.26
C VAL A 196 7.40 1.25 12.54
N LYS A 197 7.18 0.07 13.10
CA LYS A 197 6.72 -0.15 14.48
C LYS A 197 7.72 0.39 15.48
N ILE A 198 7.76 1.71 15.68
CA ILE A 198 8.50 2.31 16.78
C ILE A 198 7.69 3.49 17.29
N GLU A 199 6.51 3.26 17.81
CA GLU A 199 5.90 4.26 18.68
C GLU A 199 4.91 3.59 19.60
N THR A 200 5.11 3.74 20.91
CA THR A 200 4.06 3.46 21.89
C THR A 200 2.87 4.36 21.56
N ASP A 201 1.65 3.88 21.75
CA ASP A 201 0.41 4.64 21.49
C ASP A 201 0.45 6.06 22.08
N ASP A 202 1.14 6.25 23.22
CA ASP A 202 1.28 7.53 23.90
C ASP A 202 2.14 8.54 23.14
N ASN A 203 3.24 8.10 22.54
CA ASN A 203 4.10 8.99 21.77
C ASN A 203 3.38 9.49 20.50
N THR A 204 2.61 8.64 19.85
CA THR A 204 1.80 9.01 18.68
C THR A 204 0.72 10.04 19.05
N ARG A 205 0.05 9.89 20.19
CA ARG A 205 -0.95 10.86 20.68
C ARG A 205 -0.34 12.22 20.95
N VAL A 206 0.78 12.26 21.69
CA VAL A 206 1.51 13.50 21.96
C VAL A 206 1.87 14.21 20.66
N ARG A 207 2.37 13.49 19.66
CA ARG A 207 2.72 14.05 18.34
C ARG A 207 1.52 14.58 17.57
N ILE A 208 0.37 13.88 17.60
CA ILE A 208 -0.86 14.36 16.99
C ILE A 208 -1.29 15.67 17.65
N VAL A 209 -1.29 15.73 18.98
CA VAL A 209 -1.65 16.93 19.73
C VAL A 209 -0.68 18.08 19.41
N MET A 210 0.63 17.81 19.35
CA MET A 210 1.64 18.81 18.95
C MET A 210 1.39 19.33 17.52
N GLU A 211 1.07 18.44 16.56
CA GLU A 211 0.78 18.83 15.18
C GLU A 211 -0.47 19.73 15.11
N LEU A 212 -1.57 19.35 15.77
CA LEU A 212 -2.78 20.17 15.83
C LEU A 212 -2.53 21.54 16.47
N ILE A 213 -1.80 21.60 17.59
CA ILE A 213 -1.46 22.86 18.27
C ILE A 213 -0.56 23.74 17.38
N SER A 214 0.40 23.15 16.69
CA SER A 214 1.30 23.87 15.78
C SER A 214 0.55 24.52 14.61
N ARG A 215 -0.57 23.90 14.19
CA ARG A 215 -1.47 24.41 13.15
C ARG A 215 -2.55 25.36 13.67
N GLY A 216 -2.54 25.70 14.97
CA GLY A 216 -3.42 26.69 15.56
C GLY A 216 -4.68 26.13 16.22
N ALA A 217 -4.68 24.86 16.64
CA ALA A 217 -5.80 24.29 17.39
C ALA A 217 -6.09 25.11 18.66
N ASP A 218 -7.36 25.37 18.93
CA ASP A 218 -7.80 26.08 20.13
C ASP A 218 -7.87 25.12 21.33
N VAL A 219 -6.97 25.29 22.27
CA VAL A 219 -6.90 24.49 23.52
C VAL A 219 -8.00 24.83 24.52
N HIS A 220 -8.67 26.00 24.35
CA HIS A 220 -9.77 26.45 25.18
C HIS A 220 -11.14 26.16 24.60
N ALA A 221 -11.20 25.59 23.39
CA ALA A 221 -12.46 25.25 22.75
C ALA A 221 -13.28 24.35 23.67
N LYS A 222 -14.58 24.66 23.78
CA LYS A 222 -15.53 23.87 24.58
C LYS A 222 -16.45 23.09 23.65
N ASN A 223 -16.65 21.83 23.94
CA ASN A 223 -17.68 21.01 23.29
C ASN A 223 -19.08 21.35 23.82
N ASP A 224 -20.11 20.66 23.35
CA ASP A 224 -21.51 20.91 23.76
C ASP A 224 -21.74 20.61 25.25
N ASN A 225 -20.89 19.79 25.88
CA ASN A 225 -20.88 19.52 27.32
C ASN A 225 -20.03 20.54 28.11
N ALA A 226 -19.64 21.66 27.51
CA ALA A 226 -18.77 22.68 28.08
C ALA A 226 -17.38 22.17 28.54
N GLN A 227 -16.92 21.03 28.03
CA GLN A 227 -15.63 20.41 28.33
C GLN A 227 -14.56 20.91 27.35
N THR A 228 -13.38 21.24 27.86
CA THR A 228 -12.18 21.51 27.04
C THR A 228 -11.43 20.19 26.76
N PRO A 229 -10.51 20.15 25.75
CA PRO A 229 -9.68 18.98 25.52
C PRO A 229 -8.95 18.46 26.76
N LEU A 230 -8.49 19.38 27.63
CA LEU A 230 -7.83 19.03 28.89
C LEU A 230 -8.78 18.38 29.89
N LEU A 231 -10.04 18.81 29.96
CA LEU A 231 -11.04 18.25 30.88
C LEU A 231 -11.52 16.86 30.45
N LEU A 232 -11.36 16.48 29.17
CA LEU A 232 -11.69 15.14 28.67
C LEU A 232 -10.64 14.08 29.07
N LEU A 233 -9.45 14.50 29.50
CA LEU A 233 -8.40 13.59 29.94
C LEU A 233 -8.78 12.99 31.30
N SER A 234 -8.92 11.68 31.36
CA SER A 234 -8.97 10.96 32.62
C SER A 234 -7.61 10.97 33.30
N ASN A 235 -7.58 11.00 34.64
CA ASN A 235 -6.35 10.98 35.45
C ASN A 235 -5.65 9.61 35.40
N THR A 236 -5.22 9.18 34.22
CA THR A 236 -4.41 7.98 34.02
C THR A 236 -2.99 8.38 33.65
N GLN A 237 -2.00 7.58 34.03
CA GLN A 237 -0.57 7.81 33.67
C GLN A 237 -0.37 7.99 32.16
N GLU A 238 -1.15 7.29 31.35
CA GLU A 238 -1.10 7.38 29.87
C GLU A 238 -1.47 8.78 29.33
N ASN A 239 -2.16 9.61 30.12
CA ASN A 239 -2.62 10.93 29.72
C ASN A 239 -1.72 12.06 30.24
N GLU A 240 -0.74 11.76 31.09
CA GLU A 240 0.09 12.76 31.77
C GLU A 240 0.84 13.63 30.77
N SER A 241 1.52 13.04 29.77
CA SER A 241 2.28 13.77 28.76
C SER A 241 1.41 14.71 27.91
N VAL A 242 0.21 14.25 27.53
CA VAL A 242 -0.75 15.06 26.76
C VAL A 242 -1.33 16.17 27.65
N ALA A 243 -1.66 15.87 28.91
CA ALA A 243 -2.18 16.84 29.86
C ALA A 243 -1.16 17.94 30.15
N GLU A 244 0.10 17.56 30.37
CA GLU A 244 1.21 18.53 30.61
C GLU A 244 1.40 19.46 29.41
N LEU A 245 1.35 18.92 28.20
CA LEU A 245 1.48 19.69 26.96
C LEU A 245 0.32 20.68 26.80
N LEU A 246 -0.93 20.25 27.00
CA LEU A 246 -2.10 21.11 26.93
C LEU A 246 -2.06 22.18 28.01
N PHE A 247 -1.69 21.83 29.25
CA PHE A 247 -1.54 22.77 30.37
C PHE A 247 -0.45 23.80 30.10
N LYS A 248 0.70 23.39 29.53
CA LYS A 248 1.78 24.30 29.14
C LYS A 248 1.30 25.34 28.12
N VAL A 249 0.52 24.89 27.08
CA VAL A 249 -0.02 25.81 26.07
C VAL A 249 -1.10 26.71 26.65
N GLN A 250 -1.94 26.19 27.54
CA GLN A 250 -2.98 26.97 28.19
C GLN A 250 -2.41 28.13 29.05
N ASN A 251 -1.28 27.90 29.73
CA ASN A 251 -0.66 28.87 30.62
C ASN A 251 0.30 29.84 29.94
N ARG A 252 1.08 29.38 28.93
CA ARG A 252 2.11 30.17 28.24
C ARG A 252 1.68 30.69 26.87
N GLY A 253 0.52 30.27 26.36
CA GLY A 253 -0.04 30.77 25.12
C GLY A 253 0.88 30.60 23.91
N GLN A 254 1.18 31.73 23.26
CA GLN A 254 1.93 31.77 22.01
C GLN A 254 3.39 31.28 22.16
N SER A 255 4.05 31.58 23.31
CA SER A 255 5.42 31.13 23.52
C SER A 255 5.56 29.61 23.57
N ALA A 256 4.59 28.92 24.21
CA ALA A 256 4.59 27.45 24.22
C ALA A 256 4.29 26.85 22.83
N ARG A 257 3.44 27.51 22.02
CA ARG A 257 3.17 27.07 20.63
C ARG A 257 4.41 27.16 19.76
N GLU A 258 5.22 28.20 19.87
CA GLU A 258 6.47 28.31 19.11
C GLU A 258 7.51 27.28 19.56
N GLU A 259 7.60 27.00 20.85
CA GLU A 259 8.46 25.95 21.39
C GLU A 259 8.06 24.56 20.81
N ILE A 260 6.75 24.25 20.81
CA ILE A 260 6.21 23.02 20.23
C ILE A 260 6.52 22.90 18.72
N LYS A 261 6.40 24.00 17.98
CA LYS A 261 6.77 24.01 16.55
C LYS A 261 8.25 23.67 16.35
N GLN A 262 9.13 24.22 17.16
CA GLN A 262 10.57 23.94 17.10
C GLN A 262 10.86 22.47 17.44
N ASP A 263 10.25 21.94 18.50
CA ASP A 263 10.40 20.54 18.89
C ASP A 263 9.89 19.59 17.81
N LEU A 264 8.72 19.89 17.22
CA LEU A 264 8.17 19.12 16.10
C LEU A 264 9.09 19.17 14.86
N ALA A 265 9.68 20.31 14.54
CA ALA A 265 10.63 20.44 13.45
C ALA A 265 11.91 19.62 13.71
N ARG A 266 12.41 19.60 14.95
CA ARG A 266 13.55 18.76 15.34
C ARG A 266 13.24 17.27 15.19
N LEU A 267 12.06 16.82 15.63
CA LEU A 267 11.62 15.42 15.47
C LEU A 267 11.53 15.03 14.00
N LYS A 268 10.88 15.85 13.16
CA LYS A 268 10.80 15.62 11.71
C LYS A 268 12.18 15.53 11.05
N LEU A 269 13.12 16.36 11.46
CA LEU A 269 14.51 16.33 10.96
C LEU A 269 15.22 15.02 11.38
N GLN A 270 15.07 14.60 12.62
CA GLN A 270 15.65 13.35 13.11
C GLN A 270 15.10 12.14 12.33
N GLU A 271 13.81 12.09 12.11
CA GLU A 271 13.17 11.04 11.29
C GLU A 271 13.71 11.01 9.86
N ALA A 272 13.82 12.18 9.24
CA ALA A 272 14.38 12.28 7.89
C ALA A 272 15.84 11.78 7.81
N ILE A 273 16.65 12.01 8.85
CA ILE A 273 18.03 11.51 8.93
C ILE A 273 18.04 9.99 9.07
N VAL A 274 17.19 9.43 9.95
CA VAL A 274 17.08 7.97 10.13
C VAL A 274 16.67 7.32 8.84
N LEU A 275 15.61 7.80 8.20
CA LEU A 275 15.13 7.30 6.92
C LEU A 275 16.20 7.32 5.83
N ARG A 276 16.95 8.44 5.73
CA ARG A 276 18.05 8.54 4.75
C ARG A 276 19.14 7.49 4.99
N ARG A 277 19.45 7.19 6.26
CA ARG A 277 20.41 6.13 6.62
C ARG A 277 19.89 4.75 6.21
N GLU A 278 18.63 4.45 6.49
CA GLU A 278 17.99 3.19 6.13
C GLU A 278 17.95 2.99 4.61
N ASN A 279 17.57 4.02 3.87
CA ASN A 279 17.56 3.96 2.40
C ASN A 279 18.96 3.73 1.81
N LEU A 280 19.98 4.36 2.38
CA LEU A 280 21.37 4.13 2.00
C LEU A 280 21.81 2.69 2.31
N HIS A 281 21.39 2.15 3.46
CA HIS A 281 21.65 0.74 3.82
C HIS A 281 20.96 -0.23 2.85
N LYS A 282 19.67 -0.05 2.57
CA LYS A 282 18.92 -0.85 1.58
C LYS A 282 19.56 -0.80 0.20
N ALA A 283 20.01 0.38 -0.25
CA ALA A 283 20.69 0.53 -1.52
C ALA A 283 22.05 -0.20 -1.57
N ARG A 284 22.80 -0.21 -0.47
CA ARG A 284 24.05 -0.99 -0.35
C ARG A 284 23.77 -2.49 -0.44
N MET A 285 22.77 -2.99 0.31
CA MET A 285 22.39 -4.40 0.30
C MET A 285 21.90 -4.85 -1.09
N LYS A 286 21.09 -4.02 -1.78
CA LYS A 286 20.67 -4.28 -3.18
C LYS A 286 21.85 -4.36 -4.15
N ARG A 287 22.85 -3.48 -3.99
CA ARG A 287 24.10 -3.53 -4.80
C ARG A 287 24.94 -4.78 -4.53
N GLU A 288 25.05 -5.18 -3.27
CA GLU A 288 25.77 -6.43 -2.89
C GLU A 288 25.05 -7.66 -3.43
N ALA A 289 23.73 -7.73 -3.33
CA ALA A 289 22.94 -8.81 -3.89
C ALA A 289 23.13 -8.93 -5.42
N ARG A 290 23.12 -7.80 -6.15
CA ARG A 290 23.39 -7.78 -7.59
C ARG A 290 24.82 -8.27 -7.91
N LYS A 291 25.83 -7.86 -7.14
CA LYS A 291 27.22 -8.35 -7.30
C LYS A 291 27.32 -9.84 -7.06
N ASN A 292 26.69 -10.34 -6.00
CA ASN A 292 26.69 -11.78 -5.65
C ASN A 292 25.97 -12.59 -6.73
N LYS A 293 24.83 -12.11 -7.28
CA LYS A 293 24.14 -12.76 -8.39
C LYS A 293 25.03 -12.80 -9.65
N ALA A 294 25.68 -11.71 -10.01
CA ALA A 294 26.61 -11.67 -11.15
C ALA A 294 27.81 -12.63 -10.96
N LEU A 295 28.35 -12.68 -9.74
CA LEU A 295 29.45 -13.62 -9.43
C LEU A 295 28.99 -15.09 -9.48
N ALA A 296 27.76 -15.38 -9.03
CA ALA A 296 27.18 -16.72 -9.12
C ALA A 296 27.01 -17.17 -10.58
N VAL A 297 26.49 -16.30 -11.44
CA VAL A 297 26.37 -16.56 -12.89
C VAL A 297 27.74 -16.81 -13.52
N LYS A 298 28.75 -16.00 -13.18
CA LYS A 298 30.11 -16.19 -13.69
C LYS A 298 30.70 -17.55 -13.28
N ARG A 299 30.50 -17.92 -12.01
CA ARG A 299 30.97 -19.24 -11.49
C ARG A 299 30.23 -20.42 -12.13
N ALA A 300 28.93 -20.25 -12.44
CA ALA A 300 28.16 -21.26 -13.15
C ALA A 300 28.72 -21.45 -14.57
N HIS A 301 28.97 -20.38 -15.29
CA HIS A 301 29.58 -20.44 -16.61
C HIS A 301 30.99 -21.06 -16.62
N GLU A 302 31.85 -20.71 -15.65
CA GLU A 302 33.17 -21.32 -15.46
C GLU A 302 33.09 -22.85 -15.24
N ARG A 303 32.09 -23.33 -14.48
CA ARG A 303 31.84 -24.76 -14.30
C ARG A 303 31.41 -25.43 -15.60
N GLU A 304 30.50 -24.81 -16.33
CA GLU A 304 30.01 -25.33 -17.60
C GLU A 304 31.14 -25.46 -18.65
N VAL A 305 32.01 -24.46 -18.74
CA VAL A 305 33.20 -24.51 -19.58
C VAL A 305 34.11 -25.66 -19.15
N HIS A 306 34.39 -25.81 -17.87
CA HIS A 306 35.22 -26.89 -17.36
C HIS A 306 34.63 -28.29 -17.65
N ASP A 307 33.32 -28.45 -17.53
CA ASP A 307 32.63 -29.70 -17.85
C ASP A 307 32.70 -30.02 -19.36
N LEU A 308 32.62 -29.01 -20.22
CA LEU A 308 32.81 -29.16 -21.67
C LEU A 308 34.24 -29.55 -22.01
N GLU A 309 35.26 -28.92 -21.40
CA GLU A 309 36.65 -29.29 -21.58
C GLU A 309 36.96 -30.74 -21.15
N THR A 310 36.39 -31.16 -20.01
CA THR A 310 36.56 -32.55 -19.55
C THR A 310 35.91 -33.56 -20.49
N LYS A 311 34.73 -33.24 -21.03
CA LYS A 311 34.06 -34.07 -22.06
C LYS A 311 34.86 -34.13 -23.35
N LEU A 312 35.43 -32.98 -23.80
CA LEU A 312 36.26 -32.93 -24.99
C LEU A 312 37.52 -33.81 -24.84
N ASN A 313 38.25 -33.66 -23.74
CA ASN A 313 39.41 -34.47 -23.42
C ASN A 313 39.11 -35.97 -23.38
N PHE A 314 37.94 -36.33 -22.79
CA PHE A 314 37.49 -37.73 -22.82
C PHE A 314 37.24 -38.27 -24.23
N MET A 315 36.62 -37.47 -25.09
CA MET A 315 36.34 -37.87 -26.49
C MET A 315 37.64 -37.97 -27.30
N GLU A 316 38.59 -37.06 -27.13
CA GLU A 316 39.91 -37.10 -27.79
C GLU A 316 40.69 -38.37 -27.37
N ASN A 317 40.71 -38.70 -26.09
CA ASN A 317 41.38 -39.89 -25.59
C ASN A 317 40.76 -41.16 -26.17
N LYS A 318 39.44 -41.24 -26.19
CA LYS A 318 38.73 -42.38 -26.81
C LYS A 318 38.99 -42.49 -28.30
N GLU A 319 39.14 -41.42 -29.03
CA GLU A 319 39.47 -41.42 -30.43
C GLU A 319 40.94 -41.88 -30.66
N ARG A 320 41.87 -41.47 -29.77
CA ARG A 320 43.25 -41.96 -29.80
C ARG A 320 43.33 -43.47 -29.58
N GLU A 321 42.60 -43.98 -28.57
CA GLU A 321 42.51 -45.42 -28.33
C GLU A 321 41.99 -46.18 -29.56
N ARG A 322 40.98 -45.67 -30.25
CA ARG A 322 40.47 -46.28 -31.47
C ARG A 322 41.47 -46.30 -32.58
N ILE A 323 42.21 -45.21 -32.79
CA ILE A 323 43.29 -45.11 -33.81
C ILE A 323 44.41 -46.11 -33.46
N GLU A 324 44.81 -46.20 -32.20
CA GLU A 324 45.85 -47.16 -31.78
C GLU A 324 45.40 -48.62 -32.01
N GLU A 325 44.17 -48.94 -31.64
CA GLU A 325 43.61 -50.29 -31.92
C GLU A 325 43.58 -50.60 -33.44
N GLU A 326 43.20 -49.65 -34.25
CA GLU A 326 43.17 -49.81 -35.70
C GLU A 326 44.56 -50.00 -36.30
N GLN A 327 45.56 -49.23 -35.80
CA GLN A 327 46.95 -49.38 -36.21
C GLN A 327 47.50 -50.77 -35.79
N GLU A 328 47.14 -51.25 -34.59
CA GLU A 328 47.57 -52.55 -34.13
C GLU A 328 46.95 -53.69 -34.91
N LYS A 329 45.69 -53.61 -35.24
CA LYS A 329 44.98 -54.51 -36.16
C LYS A 329 45.64 -54.58 -37.55
N GLU A 330 46.05 -53.41 -38.07
CA GLU A 330 46.72 -53.36 -39.39
C GLU A 330 48.15 -53.95 -39.32
N ARG A 331 48.89 -53.69 -38.21
CA ARG A 331 50.19 -54.36 -37.97
C ARG A 331 50.06 -55.86 -37.96
N LEU A 332 49.12 -56.43 -37.23
CA LEU A 332 48.86 -57.84 -37.14
C LEU A 332 48.46 -58.42 -38.51
N ARG A 333 47.66 -57.69 -39.33
CA ARG A 333 47.34 -58.08 -40.71
C ARG A 333 48.54 -58.14 -41.61
N ILE A 334 49.50 -57.19 -41.48
CA ILE A 334 50.75 -57.15 -42.25
C ILE A 334 51.66 -58.31 -41.81
N GLU A 335 51.78 -58.60 -40.51
CA GLU A 335 52.55 -59.74 -40.04
C GLU A 335 51.96 -61.06 -40.49
N ALA A 336 50.65 -61.23 -40.42
CA ALA A 336 49.97 -62.42 -40.93
C ALA A 336 50.20 -62.62 -42.46
N LYS A 337 50.16 -61.53 -43.24
CA LYS A 337 50.50 -61.57 -44.70
C LYS A 337 51.95 -61.95 -44.91
N LYS A 338 52.89 -61.44 -44.10
CA LYS A 338 54.33 -61.82 -44.17
C LYS A 338 54.59 -63.27 -43.78
N ALA A 339 53.88 -63.76 -42.77
CA ALA A 339 53.96 -65.17 -42.32
C ALA A 339 53.40 -66.12 -43.38
N LYS A 340 52.23 -65.82 -44.01
CA LYS A 340 51.70 -66.56 -45.13
C LYS A 340 52.61 -66.59 -46.33
N ALA A 341 53.26 -65.46 -46.66
CA ALA A 341 54.25 -65.39 -47.72
C ALA A 341 55.52 -66.22 -47.47
N LYS A 342 55.99 -66.23 -46.18
CA LYS A 342 57.11 -67.08 -45.77
C LYS A 342 56.73 -68.59 -45.85
N ALA A 343 55.54 -69.01 -45.41
CA ALA A 343 55.05 -70.35 -45.46
C ALA A 343 54.92 -70.87 -46.97
N LYS A 344 54.41 -69.95 -47.84
CA LYS A 344 54.33 -70.25 -49.30
C LYS A 344 55.71 -70.39 -49.95
N LYS A 345 56.73 -69.73 -49.48
CA LYS A 345 58.12 -69.88 -49.94
C LYS A 345 58.74 -71.18 -49.44
N ALA A 346 58.43 -71.60 -48.20
CA ALA A 346 58.92 -72.84 -47.62
C ALA A 346 58.28 -74.09 -48.23
N SER A 347 57.02 -74.02 -48.69
CA SER A 347 56.36 -75.15 -49.40
C SER A 347 56.75 -75.32 -50.88
N LYS A 348 57.53 -74.38 -51.41
CA LYS A 348 58.08 -74.49 -52.81
C LYS A 348 59.54 -74.87 -52.84
N ARG A 349 60.18 -75.24 -51.75
CA ARG A 349 61.46 -75.91 -51.60
C ARG A 349 61.24 -77.33 -51.17
#